data_9fc16c7fffd4107b6af994de7a5a9637
#
_entry.id   9fc16c7fffd4107b6af994de7a5a9637
#
_cell.length_a   1.000
_cell.length_b   1.000
_cell.length_c   1.000
_cell.angle_alpha   90.00
_cell.angle_beta   90.00
_cell.angle_gamma   90.00
#
_symmetry.space_group_name_H-M   'P 1'
#
loop_
_entity.id
_entity.type
_entity.pdbx_description
1 polymer ?
#
loop_
_entity_poly.entity_id
_entity_poly.type
_entity_poly.pdbx_seq_one_letter_code
_entity_poly.pdbx_strand_id
1 'polypeptide(L)'
;LEQSGAPQENILEATKEPFLIDQSRQFFPVLALVFVLRSFAFEPFQIPSGSMEPGLQVGDFILVSKFSYGLRVPGNGSTIIPVDQPQRGDVMVFFPPEDSRYFIKRVIGLPGDHIVYKDLRLTINGEAVPTEVLGGKPAYAPTMVLGEETMDNATPVVKWLPGRDRTTGQAALWGGPEGEWTVPDGHYFMMGDNRGNSGDSRMWGFVPEKNIVGKAVAVWMHWESWTSLPSFDRVKVIE
;
A
#
# COMPACT_ATOMS: atom_id res chain seq x y z
N LEU A 1 -40.47 59.09 -26.25
CA LEU A 1 -39.98 57.70 -25.99
C LEU A 1 -39.47 57.68 -24.55
N GLU A 2 -40.41 57.37 -23.62
CA GLU A 2 -40.11 57.18 -22.20
C GLU A 2 -39.25 55.93 -22.02
N GLN A 3 -38.03 56.10 -21.49
CA GLN A 3 -37.26 54.99 -20.94
C GLN A 3 -37.94 54.55 -19.63
N SER A 4 -38.57 53.40 -19.64
CA SER A 4 -39.08 52.74 -18.45
C SER A 4 -37.92 52.33 -17.59
N GLY A 5 -37.59 53.17 -16.59
CA GLY A 5 -36.64 52.86 -15.54
C GLY A 5 -37.21 51.75 -14.66
N ALA A 6 -36.89 50.49 -14.96
CA ALA A 6 -37.07 49.43 -14.00
C ALA A 6 -36.24 49.78 -12.74
N PRO A 7 -36.79 49.66 -11.53
CA PRO A 7 -36.02 49.90 -10.31
C PRO A 7 -34.79 49.07 -10.29
N GLN A 8 -33.63 49.64 -9.96
CA GLN A 8 -32.35 48.91 -9.88
C GLN A 8 -32.39 47.67 -8.98
N GLU A 9 -33.30 47.67 -8.01
CA GLU A 9 -33.57 46.53 -7.12
C GLU A 9 -34.11 45.29 -7.84
N ASN A 10 -34.98 45.48 -8.82
CA ASN A 10 -35.52 44.38 -9.63
C ASN A 10 -34.49 43.77 -10.61
N ILE A 11 -33.49 44.59 -11.01
CA ILE A 11 -32.42 44.12 -11.89
C ILE A 11 -31.41 43.29 -11.05
N LEU A 12 -31.16 43.68 -9.82
CA LEU A 12 -30.30 42.95 -8.88
C LEU A 12 -30.90 41.61 -8.43
N GLU A 13 -32.23 41.55 -8.25
CA GLU A 13 -32.92 40.28 -7.95
C GLU A 13 -32.95 39.33 -9.16
N ALA A 14 -33.16 39.86 -10.36
CA ALA A 14 -33.17 39.07 -11.59
C ALA A 14 -31.82 38.55 -12.02
N THR A 15 -30.72 39.15 -11.52
CA THR A 15 -29.34 38.74 -11.78
C THR A 15 -28.75 37.86 -10.69
N LYS A 16 -29.48 37.60 -9.58
CA LYS A 16 -29.00 36.64 -8.56
C LYS A 16 -29.05 35.22 -9.15
N GLU A 17 -27.90 34.66 -9.36
CA GLU A 17 -27.79 33.25 -9.75
C GLU A 17 -28.48 32.38 -8.67
N PRO A 18 -29.18 31.30 -9.08
CA PRO A 18 -29.75 30.36 -8.11
C PRO A 18 -28.67 29.87 -7.15
N PHE A 19 -28.97 29.77 -5.86
CA PHE A 19 -28.06 29.38 -4.79
C PHE A 19 -27.23 28.14 -5.15
N LEU A 20 -27.81 27.13 -5.81
CA LEU A 20 -27.11 25.91 -6.23
C LEU A 20 -26.05 26.19 -7.30
N ILE A 21 -26.28 27.13 -8.21
CA ILE A 21 -25.31 27.48 -9.26
C ILE A 21 -24.13 28.23 -8.64
N ASP A 22 -24.39 29.18 -7.77
CA ASP A 22 -23.33 29.92 -7.07
C ASP A 22 -22.46 29.00 -6.21
N GLN A 23 -23.07 28.11 -5.42
CA GLN A 23 -22.34 27.11 -4.63
C GLN A 23 -21.54 26.17 -5.53
N SER A 24 -22.14 25.69 -6.62
CA SER A 24 -21.43 24.81 -7.56
C SER A 24 -20.20 25.48 -8.15
N ARG A 25 -20.30 26.76 -8.52
CA ARG A 25 -19.19 27.55 -9.07
C ARG A 25 -18.05 27.71 -8.07
N GLN A 26 -18.37 27.90 -6.78
CA GLN A 26 -17.38 28.04 -5.72
C GLN A 26 -16.66 26.73 -5.40
N PHE A 27 -17.41 25.62 -5.35
CA PHE A 27 -16.82 24.32 -4.99
C PHE A 27 -16.21 23.57 -6.16
N PHE A 28 -16.65 23.82 -7.40
CA PHE A 28 -16.18 23.11 -8.58
C PHE A 28 -14.64 23.11 -8.74
N PRO A 29 -13.91 24.23 -8.57
CA PRO A 29 -12.46 24.21 -8.72
C PRO A 29 -11.78 23.32 -7.69
N VAL A 30 -12.28 23.32 -6.44
CA VAL A 30 -11.73 22.50 -5.36
C VAL A 30 -12.00 21.02 -5.63
N LEU A 31 -13.23 20.69 -6.00
CA LEU A 31 -13.61 19.31 -6.34
C LEU A 31 -12.83 18.81 -7.57
N ALA A 32 -12.66 19.66 -8.59
CA ALA A 32 -11.86 19.33 -9.76
C ALA A 32 -10.38 19.09 -9.41
N LEU A 33 -9.82 19.96 -8.57
CA LEU A 33 -8.44 19.78 -8.08
C LEU A 33 -8.29 18.46 -7.31
N VAL A 34 -9.18 18.19 -6.34
CA VAL A 34 -9.17 16.94 -5.57
C VAL A 34 -9.34 15.73 -6.49
N PHE A 35 -10.24 15.81 -7.46
CA PHE A 35 -10.43 14.74 -8.45
C PHE A 35 -9.17 14.47 -9.26
N VAL A 36 -8.50 15.51 -9.76
CA VAL A 36 -7.24 15.37 -10.51
C VAL A 36 -6.14 14.78 -9.63
N LEU A 37 -5.96 15.32 -8.43
CA LEU A 37 -4.93 14.82 -7.49
C LEU A 37 -5.17 13.34 -7.16
N ARG A 38 -6.40 12.96 -6.84
CA ARG A 38 -6.75 11.57 -6.52
C ARG A 38 -6.64 10.65 -7.74
N SER A 39 -6.94 11.14 -8.94
CA SER A 39 -6.89 10.32 -10.15
C SER A 39 -5.47 10.02 -10.60
N PHE A 40 -4.54 10.96 -10.44
CA PHE A 40 -3.22 10.90 -11.06
C PHE A 40 -2.05 10.95 -10.08
N ALA A 41 -2.22 11.57 -8.91
CA ALA A 41 -1.10 11.80 -8.01
C ALA A 41 -1.10 10.84 -6.82
N PHE A 42 -2.00 11.03 -5.87
CA PHE A 42 -2.00 10.31 -4.62
C PHE A 42 -3.39 9.79 -4.26
N GLU A 43 -3.42 8.60 -3.68
CA GLU A 43 -4.64 8.00 -3.15
C GLU A 43 -4.43 7.53 -1.71
N PRO A 44 -5.29 7.97 -0.75
CA PRO A 44 -5.23 7.47 0.62
C PRO A 44 -5.89 6.10 0.72
N PHE A 45 -5.24 5.16 1.45
CA PHE A 45 -5.78 3.85 1.80
C PHE A 45 -5.69 3.64 3.31
N GLN A 46 -6.66 2.94 3.87
CA GLN A 46 -6.59 2.47 5.25
C GLN A 46 -6.10 1.03 5.26
N ILE A 47 -5.20 0.69 6.19
CA ILE A 47 -4.68 -0.67 6.39
C ILE A 47 -5.73 -1.50 7.13
N PRO A 48 -6.32 -2.52 6.48
CA PRO A 48 -7.40 -3.31 7.07
C PRO A 48 -6.92 -4.56 7.82
N SER A 49 -5.66 -4.96 7.67
CA SER A 49 -5.14 -6.23 8.20
C SER A 49 -3.69 -6.10 8.69
N GLY A 50 -3.30 -6.98 9.61
CA GLY A 50 -1.95 -6.99 10.18
C GLY A 50 -0.88 -7.71 9.33
N SER A 51 -1.12 -7.92 8.03
CA SER A 51 -0.16 -8.66 7.18
C SER A 51 1.16 -7.93 6.92
N MET A 52 1.21 -6.63 7.18
CA MET A 52 2.40 -5.77 7.04
C MET A 52 2.95 -5.30 8.41
N GLU A 53 2.48 -5.92 9.51
CA GLU A 53 3.08 -5.68 10.83
C GLU A 53 4.52 -6.22 10.90
N PRO A 54 5.38 -5.56 11.65
CA PRO A 54 5.16 -4.45 12.58
C PRO A 54 5.23 -3.07 11.91
N GLY A 55 5.70 -2.99 10.67
CA GLY A 55 5.90 -1.74 9.95
C GLY A 55 4.63 -0.92 9.77
N LEU A 56 3.57 -1.53 9.23
CA LEU A 56 2.24 -0.95 9.09
C LEU A 56 1.27 -1.69 10.02
N GLN A 57 0.42 -0.95 10.71
CA GLN A 57 -0.57 -1.49 11.65
C GLN A 57 -1.99 -1.32 11.11
N VAL A 58 -2.90 -2.16 11.60
CA VAL A 58 -4.33 -2.00 11.31
C VAL A 58 -4.78 -0.63 11.79
N GLY A 59 -5.50 0.11 10.94
CA GLY A 59 -5.93 1.48 11.23
C GLY A 59 -4.97 2.57 10.76
N ASP A 60 -3.76 2.23 10.28
CA ASP A 60 -2.90 3.20 9.63
C ASP A 60 -3.52 3.67 8.30
N PHE A 61 -3.49 4.98 8.06
CA PHE A 61 -3.83 5.58 6.78
C PHE A 61 -2.54 5.89 6.04
N ILE A 62 -2.37 5.26 4.90
CA ILE A 62 -1.21 5.42 4.04
C ILE A 62 -1.53 6.31 2.83
N LEU A 63 -0.51 6.96 2.33
CA LEU A 63 -0.56 7.70 1.08
C LEU A 63 0.13 6.87 -0.01
N VAL A 64 -0.60 6.61 -1.10
CA VAL A 64 -0.11 5.82 -2.24
C VAL A 64 0.15 6.75 -3.41
N SER A 65 1.38 6.78 -3.89
CA SER A 65 1.79 7.50 -5.10
C SER A 65 1.47 6.66 -6.33
N LYS A 66 0.60 7.18 -7.18
CA LYS A 66 0.17 6.51 -8.43
C LYS A 66 1.14 6.76 -9.58
N PHE A 67 1.94 7.81 -9.50
CA PHE A 67 2.88 8.21 -10.54
C PHE A 67 4.30 7.66 -10.36
N SER A 68 4.61 7.02 -9.22
CA SER A 68 5.96 6.50 -8.94
C SER A 68 6.47 5.56 -10.03
N TYR A 69 5.59 4.76 -10.63
CA TYR A 69 5.96 3.81 -11.69
C TYR A 69 5.46 4.23 -13.08
N GLY A 70 4.90 5.41 -13.21
CA GLY A 70 4.40 5.97 -14.45
C GLY A 70 2.98 6.48 -14.36
N LEU A 71 2.66 7.39 -15.26
CA LEU A 71 1.30 7.91 -15.39
C LEU A 71 0.43 6.86 -16.09
N ARG A 72 -0.62 6.41 -15.40
CA ARG A 72 -1.54 5.38 -15.92
C ARG A 72 -2.91 5.96 -16.24
N VAL A 73 -3.57 5.42 -17.27
CA VAL A 73 -4.95 5.78 -17.60
C VAL A 73 -5.88 5.23 -16.52
N PRO A 74 -6.71 6.09 -15.89
CA PRO A 74 -7.73 5.61 -14.98
C PRO A 74 -8.68 4.62 -15.68
N GLY A 75 -8.91 3.46 -15.06
CA GLY A 75 -9.86 2.45 -15.54
C GLY A 75 -9.23 1.27 -16.28
N ASN A 76 -8.29 1.45 -17.21
CA ASN A 76 -7.67 0.33 -17.92
C ASN A 76 -6.22 0.02 -17.48
N GLY A 77 -5.61 0.86 -16.61
CA GLY A 77 -4.28 0.64 -16.08
C GLY A 77 -3.12 0.78 -17.07
N SER A 78 -3.37 1.17 -18.33
CA SER A 78 -2.31 1.35 -19.33
C SER A 78 -1.38 2.48 -18.94
N THR A 79 -0.07 2.25 -18.96
CA THR A 79 0.95 3.27 -18.71
C THR A 79 1.08 4.18 -19.93
N ILE A 80 0.85 5.49 -19.76
CA ILE A 80 1.02 6.51 -20.79
C ILE A 80 2.47 6.97 -20.83
N ILE A 81 3.03 7.25 -19.66
CA ILE A 81 4.40 7.73 -19.50
C ILE A 81 5.06 6.86 -18.43
N PRO A 82 6.04 6.03 -18.75
CA PRO A 82 6.84 5.33 -17.75
C PRO A 82 7.73 6.34 -17.02
N VAL A 83 7.80 6.23 -15.69
CA VAL A 83 8.66 7.08 -14.85
C VAL A 83 9.76 6.25 -14.23
N ASP A 84 9.41 5.16 -13.54
CA ASP A 84 10.34 4.25 -12.89
C ASP A 84 9.77 2.84 -12.86
N GLN A 85 10.56 1.88 -12.39
CA GLN A 85 10.13 0.50 -12.19
C GLN A 85 10.07 0.17 -10.71
N PRO A 86 9.15 -0.74 -10.30
CA PRO A 86 9.15 -1.26 -8.95
C PRO A 86 10.51 -1.83 -8.56
N GLN A 87 10.95 -1.46 -7.38
CA GLN A 87 12.23 -1.90 -6.84
C GLN A 87 12.01 -2.87 -5.67
N ARG A 88 12.98 -3.73 -5.43
CA ARG A 88 12.96 -4.63 -4.27
C ARG A 88 12.98 -3.81 -2.98
N GLY A 89 12.07 -4.16 -2.07
CA GLY A 89 11.85 -3.39 -0.85
C GLY A 89 10.65 -2.44 -0.91
N ASP A 90 10.20 -2.02 -2.10
CA ASP A 90 9.03 -1.14 -2.23
C ASP A 90 7.77 -1.77 -1.63
N VAL A 91 7.02 -0.99 -0.88
CA VAL A 91 5.69 -1.38 -0.41
C VAL A 91 4.65 -0.92 -1.43
N MET A 92 3.86 -1.85 -1.97
CA MET A 92 2.94 -1.59 -3.07
C MET A 92 1.51 -1.93 -2.73
N VAL A 93 0.59 -1.14 -3.29
CA VAL A 93 -0.84 -1.46 -3.37
C VAL A 93 -1.14 -2.01 -4.76
N PHE A 94 -1.83 -3.13 -4.81
CA PHE A 94 -2.13 -3.85 -6.04
C PHE A 94 -3.37 -4.73 -5.92
N PHE A 95 -3.82 -5.31 -7.03
CA PHE A 95 -4.82 -6.38 -7.08
C PHE A 95 -4.12 -7.73 -7.24
N PRO A 96 -4.36 -8.72 -6.36
CA PRO A 96 -3.88 -10.10 -6.59
C PRO A 96 -4.48 -10.68 -7.87
N PRO A 97 -3.90 -11.75 -8.45
CA PRO A 97 -4.35 -12.31 -9.73
C PRO A 97 -5.82 -12.73 -9.75
N GLU A 98 -6.35 -13.23 -8.65
CA GLU A 98 -7.70 -13.81 -8.55
C GLU A 98 -8.64 -13.03 -7.60
N ASP A 99 -8.23 -11.84 -7.14
CA ASP A 99 -9.02 -11.05 -6.19
C ASP A 99 -9.10 -9.58 -6.66
N SER A 100 -10.29 -9.01 -6.58
CA SER A 100 -10.54 -7.60 -6.95
C SER A 100 -10.35 -6.61 -5.80
N ARG A 101 -9.98 -7.10 -4.61
CA ARG A 101 -9.68 -6.24 -3.44
C ARG A 101 -8.26 -5.72 -3.51
N TYR A 102 -8.03 -4.54 -2.96
CA TYR A 102 -6.69 -4.00 -2.80
C TYR A 102 -5.90 -4.77 -1.74
N PHE A 103 -4.70 -5.21 -2.12
CA PHE A 103 -3.72 -5.77 -1.19
C PHE A 103 -2.55 -4.82 -1.07
N ILE A 104 -1.87 -4.88 0.07
CA ILE A 104 -0.62 -4.18 0.32
C ILE A 104 0.43 -5.19 0.76
N LYS A 105 1.56 -5.22 0.04
CA LYS A 105 2.70 -6.10 0.32
C LYS A 105 4.00 -5.44 -0.12
N ARG A 106 5.11 -6.02 0.32
CA ARG A 106 6.46 -5.62 -0.09
C ARG A 106 6.93 -6.41 -1.30
N VAL A 107 7.59 -5.72 -2.23
CA VAL A 107 8.27 -6.33 -3.39
C VAL A 107 9.49 -7.09 -2.89
N ILE A 108 9.51 -8.38 -3.13
CA ILE A 108 10.64 -9.27 -2.80
C ILE A 108 11.36 -9.71 -4.05
N GLY A 109 10.62 -10.12 -5.08
CA GLY A 109 11.18 -10.57 -6.36
C GLY A 109 10.76 -9.69 -7.52
N LEU A 110 11.74 -9.37 -8.36
CA LEU A 110 11.62 -8.66 -9.63
C LEU A 110 11.53 -9.67 -10.78
N PRO A 111 11.08 -9.25 -11.98
CA PRO A 111 11.06 -10.12 -13.16
C PRO A 111 12.41 -10.82 -13.39
N GLY A 112 12.39 -12.15 -13.56
CA GLY A 112 13.56 -12.98 -13.73
C GLY A 112 14.22 -13.49 -12.45
N ASP A 113 13.86 -12.98 -11.28
CA ASP A 113 14.44 -13.42 -10.01
C ASP A 113 14.05 -14.85 -9.65
N HIS A 114 15.01 -15.56 -9.07
CA HIS A 114 14.83 -16.86 -8.45
C HIS A 114 14.76 -16.68 -6.92
N ILE A 115 13.60 -16.97 -6.34
CA ILE A 115 13.29 -16.77 -4.92
C ILE A 115 13.19 -18.12 -4.23
N VAL A 116 13.91 -18.28 -3.13
CA VAL A 116 13.77 -19.42 -2.22
C VAL A 116 13.44 -18.90 -0.83
N TYR A 117 12.37 -19.42 -0.23
CA TYR A 117 12.03 -19.15 1.16
C TYR A 117 11.96 -20.47 1.91
N LYS A 118 12.90 -20.69 2.81
CA LYS A 118 13.04 -21.93 3.57
C LYS A 118 13.68 -21.68 4.94
N ASP A 119 13.22 -22.39 5.96
CA ASP A 119 13.73 -22.28 7.34
C ASP A 119 13.76 -20.81 7.82
N LEU A 120 12.71 -20.03 7.53
CA LEU A 120 12.58 -18.59 7.84
C LEU A 120 13.59 -17.70 7.10
N ARG A 121 14.35 -18.21 6.17
CA ARG A 121 15.36 -17.48 5.41
C ARG A 121 14.91 -17.24 3.98
N LEU A 122 15.12 -16.02 3.54
CA LEU A 122 14.91 -15.59 2.18
C LEU A 122 16.23 -15.64 1.41
N THR A 123 16.22 -16.25 0.23
CA THR A 123 17.36 -16.28 -0.70
C THR A 123 16.87 -15.77 -2.05
N ILE A 124 17.62 -14.90 -2.68
CA ILE A 124 17.30 -14.31 -3.98
C ILE A 124 18.50 -14.51 -4.91
N ASN A 125 18.28 -15.15 -6.05
CA ASN A 125 19.31 -15.46 -7.04
C ASN A 125 20.52 -16.21 -6.46
N GLY A 126 20.29 -17.07 -5.46
CA GLY A 126 21.30 -17.85 -4.78
C GLY A 126 22.00 -17.11 -3.63
N GLU A 127 21.72 -15.84 -3.42
CA GLU A 127 22.28 -15.04 -2.32
C GLU A 127 21.26 -14.93 -1.17
N ALA A 128 21.69 -15.27 0.05
CA ALA A 128 20.85 -15.14 1.23
C ALA A 128 20.66 -13.65 1.57
N VAL A 129 19.41 -13.25 1.78
CA VAL A 129 19.10 -11.89 2.28
C VAL A 129 19.61 -11.77 3.72
N PRO A 130 20.50 -10.81 3.99
CA PRO A 130 21.01 -10.60 5.35
C PRO A 130 19.85 -10.35 6.31
N THR A 131 19.80 -11.14 7.38
CA THR A 131 18.71 -11.08 8.35
C THR A 131 19.30 -11.03 9.76
N GLU A 132 19.04 -9.94 10.47
CA GLU A 132 19.40 -9.77 11.87
C GLU A 132 18.18 -10.03 12.76
N VAL A 133 18.30 -10.98 13.70
CA VAL A 133 17.24 -11.22 14.68
C VAL A 133 17.30 -10.14 15.74
N LEU A 134 16.27 -9.33 15.82
CA LEU A 134 16.18 -8.25 16.80
C LEU A 134 15.93 -8.84 18.20
N GLY A 135 16.88 -8.63 19.10
CA GLY A 135 16.76 -9.02 20.51
C GLY A 135 15.67 -8.20 21.19
N GLY A 136 14.69 -8.88 21.76
CA GLY A 136 13.66 -8.25 22.55
C GLY A 136 12.26 -8.74 22.12
N LYS A 137 11.64 -9.52 22.99
CA LYS A 137 10.23 -9.87 22.85
C LYS A 137 9.42 -8.60 23.08
N PRO A 138 8.54 -8.17 22.15
CA PRO A 138 7.59 -7.13 22.50
C PRO A 138 6.87 -7.53 23.78
N ALA A 139 6.73 -6.60 24.71
CA ALA A 139 6.15 -6.89 26.04
C ALA A 139 4.75 -7.53 25.98
N TYR A 140 4.02 -7.31 24.88
CA TYR A 140 2.66 -7.80 24.65
C TYR A 140 2.59 -9.15 23.89
N ALA A 141 3.71 -9.64 23.35
CA ALA A 141 3.74 -10.89 22.58
C ALA A 141 5.03 -11.68 22.81
N PRO A 142 5.14 -12.36 23.95
CA PRO A 142 6.39 -13.00 24.40
C PRO A 142 6.89 -14.14 23.52
N THR A 143 6.10 -14.57 22.55
CA THR A 143 6.36 -15.73 21.69
C THR A 143 6.64 -15.41 20.23
N MET A 144 6.53 -14.13 19.79
CA MET A 144 6.94 -13.75 18.44
C MET A 144 8.41 -13.35 18.37
N VAL A 145 9.01 -13.50 17.19
CA VAL A 145 10.36 -13.05 16.90
C VAL A 145 10.31 -11.99 15.80
N LEU A 146 11.08 -10.94 15.97
CA LEU A 146 11.30 -9.91 14.97
C LEU A 146 12.70 -10.08 14.36
N GLY A 147 12.80 -9.83 13.08
CA GLY A 147 14.08 -9.75 12.37
C GLY A 147 14.09 -8.55 11.45
N GLU A 148 15.26 -8.02 11.18
CA GLU A 148 15.48 -6.98 10.18
C GLU A 148 16.14 -7.62 8.97
N GLU A 149 15.52 -7.49 7.80
CA GLU A 149 16.03 -7.98 6.53
C GLU A 149 16.61 -6.83 5.72
N THR A 150 17.87 -6.92 5.31
CA THR A 150 18.50 -5.90 4.47
C THR A 150 18.22 -6.20 2.99
N MET A 151 17.49 -5.31 2.33
CA MET A 151 17.20 -5.35 0.89
C MET A 151 17.83 -4.15 0.19
N ASP A 152 17.79 -4.11 -1.14
CA ASP A 152 18.42 -3.08 -1.96
C ASP A 152 18.04 -1.64 -1.55
N ASN A 153 16.75 -1.41 -1.26
CA ASN A 153 16.21 -0.07 -0.97
C ASN A 153 15.51 0.05 0.40
N ALA A 154 15.52 -1.00 1.21
CA ALA A 154 14.82 -0.98 2.48
C ALA A 154 15.40 -2.00 3.45
N THR A 155 15.22 -1.72 4.74
CA THR A 155 15.54 -2.65 5.83
C THR A 155 14.28 -2.94 6.65
N PRO A 156 13.30 -3.69 6.09
CA PRO A 156 12.06 -3.96 6.78
C PRO A 156 12.25 -4.81 8.03
N VAL A 157 11.54 -4.46 9.08
CA VAL A 157 11.37 -5.34 10.22
C VAL A 157 10.29 -6.37 9.88
N VAL A 158 10.67 -7.63 9.87
CA VAL A 158 9.78 -8.76 9.60
C VAL A 158 9.41 -9.48 10.90
N LYS A 159 8.28 -10.20 10.86
CA LYS A 159 7.69 -10.84 12.03
C LYS A 159 7.39 -12.31 11.76
N TRP A 160 7.92 -13.18 12.62
CA TRP A 160 7.59 -14.60 12.64
C TRP A 160 6.74 -14.92 13.86
N LEU A 161 5.75 -15.78 13.67
CA LEU A 161 4.82 -16.16 14.71
C LEU A 161 5.22 -17.48 15.38
N PRO A 162 4.76 -17.75 16.61
CA PRO A 162 4.92 -19.06 17.22
C PRO A 162 4.11 -20.09 16.44
N GLY A 163 4.68 -21.24 16.25
CA GLY A 163 4.08 -22.38 15.55
C GLY A 163 4.58 -23.68 16.11
N ARG A 164 4.38 -24.75 15.35
CA ARG A 164 4.92 -26.06 15.65
C ARG A 164 5.56 -26.63 14.39
N ASP A 165 6.71 -27.25 14.55
CA ASP A 165 7.30 -28.07 13.50
C ASP A 165 6.35 -29.20 13.11
N ARG A 166 6.06 -29.32 11.84
CA ARG A 166 5.06 -30.30 11.32
C ARG A 166 5.52 -31.74 11.46
N THR A 167 6.83 -31.98 11.53
CA THR A 167 7.44 -33.31 11.59
C THR A 167 7.60 -33.78 13.02
N THR A 168 8.12 -32.90 13.88
CA THR A 168 8.46 -33.25 15.27
C THR A 168 7.38 -32.87 16.27
N GLY A 169 6.44 -31.98 15.90
CA GLY A 169 5.42 -31.42 16.79
C GLY A 169 5.99 -30.45 17.85
N GLN A 170 7.29 -30.19 17.84
CA GLN A 170 7.95 -29.31 18.79
C GLN A 170 7.61 -27.82 18.50
N ALA A 171 7.75 -26.99 19.53
CA ALA A 171 7.60 -25.54 19.38
C ALA A 171 8.64 -25.01 18.38
N ALA A 172 8.17 -24.29 17.37
CA ALA A 172 8.97 -23.68 16.31
C ALA A 172 8.43 -22.31 15.96
N LEU A 173 9.16 -21.55 15.16
CA LEU A 173 8.64 -20.33 14.55
C LEU A 173 7.92 -20.69 13.24
N TRP A 174 6.87 -19.95 12.94
CA TRP A 174 6.13 -20.06 11.69
C TRP A 174 6.32 -18.80 10.85
N GLY A 175 6.91 -18.94 9.70
CA GLY A 175 7.18 -17.86 8.74
C GLY A 175 6.26 -17.89 7.52
N GLY A 176 5.23 -18.73 7.50
CA GLY A 176 4.37 -18.94 6.34
C GLY A 176 4.82 -20.12 5.46
N PRO A 177 4.21 -20.29 4.28
CA PRO A 177 4.57 -21.33 3.33
C PRO A 177 6.02 -21.19 2.85
N GLU A 178 6.70 -22.32 2.74
CA GLU A 178 8.04 -22.45 2.17
C GLU A 178 7.93 -22.89 0.71
N GLY A 179 8.93 -22.54 -0.09
CA GLY A 179 8.98 -22.91 -1.50
C GLY A 179 10.09 -22.21 -2.28
N GLU A 180 10.01 -22.44 -3.58
CA GLU A 180 10.94 -21.95 -4.57
C GLU A 180 10.15 -21.46 -5.78
N TRP A 181 10.47 -20.24 -6.27
CA TRP A 181 9.73 -19.58 -7.34
C TRP A 181 10.68 -18.85 -8.27
N THR A 182 10.41 -18.90 -9.58
CA THR A 182 11.06 -18.02 -10.57
C THR A 182 10.04 -17.00 -11.04
N VAL A 183 10.33 -15.73 -10.88
CA VAL A 183 9.42 -14.63 -11.22
C VAL A 183 9.34 -14.47 -12.73
N PRO A 184 8.16 -14.63 -13.37
CA PRO A 184 8.03 -14.42 -14.80
C PRO A 184 8.24 -12.97 -15.21
N ASP A 185 8.55 -12.72 -16.50
CA ASP A 185 8.61 -11.38 -17.05
C ASP A 185 7.30 -10.62 -16.85
N GLY A 186 7.41 -9.33 -16.49
CA GLY A 186 6.27 -8.46 -16.23
C GLY A 186 5.47 -8.80 -14.98
N HIS A 187 6.05 -9.60 -14.06
CA HIS A 187 5.43 -9.97 -12.78
C HIS A 187 6.36 -9.67 -11.61
N TYR A 188 5.78 -9.61 -10.43
CA TYR A 188 6.47 -9.36 -9.16
C TYR A 188 6.09 -10.39 -8.11
N PHE A 189 7.04 -10.73 -7.23
CA PHE A 189 6.82 -11.60 -6.09
C PHE A 189 6.69 -10.75 -4.83
N MET A 190 5.54 -10.84 -4.19
CA MET A 190 5.15 -10.00 -3.07
C MET A 190 5.09 -10.79 -1.78
N MET A 191 5.64 -10.26 -0.68
CA MET A 191 5.47 -10.84 0.66
C MET A 191 5.02 -9.78 1.67
N GLY A 192 4.27 -10.24 2.68
CA GLY A 192 3.97 -9.40 3.84
C GLY A 192 5.12 -9.42 4.84
N ASP A 193 5.31 -8.30 5.54
CA ASP A 193 6.32 -8.19 6.59
C ASP A 193 5.97 -9.08 7.80
N ASN A 194 4.67 -9.33 8.03
CA ASN A 194 4.18 -10.35 8.96
C ASN A 194 4.23 -11.74 8.30
N ARG A 195 5.42 -12.31 8.21
CA ARG A 195 5.70 -13.55 7.48
C ARG A 195 4.79 -14.71 7.84
N GLY A 196 4.46 -14.84 9.11
CA GLY A 196 3.60 -15.93 9.62
C GLY A 196 2.11 -15.67 9.47
N ASN A 197 1.67 -14.46 9.14
CA ASN A 197 0.27 -14.08 9.01
C ASN A 197 0.03 -13.19 7.78
N SER A 198 0.45 -13.67 6.64
CA SER A 198 0.27 -12.98 5.36
C SER A 198 -0.16 -13.95 4.27
N GLY A 199 -1.31 -13.65 3.65
CA GLY A 199 -1.68 -14.22 2.35
C GLY A 199 -0.97 -13.41 1.27
N ASP A 200 0.05 -14.01 0.64
CA ASP A 200 0.91 -13.33 -0.33
C ASP A 200 1.36 -14.26 -1.46
N SER A 201 2.34 -13.86 -2.26
CA SER A 201 2.78 -14.61 -3.45
C SER A 201 3.20 -16.04 -3.16
N ARG A 202 3.55 -16.38 -1.94
CA ARG A 202 3.85 -17.76 -1.53
C ARG A 202 2.61 -18.67 -1.61
N MET A 203 1.40 -18.09 -1.62
CA MET A 203 0.13 -18.81 -1.66
C MET A 203 -0.57 -18.70 -3.02
N TRP A 204 -0.62 -17.51 -3.61
CA TRP A 204 -1.42 -17.23 -4.82
C TRP A 204 -0.56 -16.84 -6.04
N GLY A 205 0.79 -16.86 -5.94
CA GLY A 205 1.70 -16.67 -7.06
C GLY A 205 2.08 -15.21 -7.33
N PHE A 206 2.28 -14.87 -8.61
CA PHE A 206 2.90 -13.63 -9.04
C PHE A 206 1.88 -12.54 -9.35
N VAL A 207 2.24 -11.28 -9.08
CA VAL A 207 1.42 -10.10 -9.40
C VAL A 207 1.82 -9.56 -10.76
N PRO A 208 0.92 -9.52 -11.74
CA PRO A 208 1.19 -8.85 -13.02
C PRO A 208 1.39 -7.34 -12.82
N GLU A 209 2.32 -6.75 -13.56
CA GLU A 209 2.61 -5.30 -13.48
C GLU A 209 1.36 -4.43 -13.68
N LYS A 210 0.46 -4.82 -14.58
CA LYS A 210 -0.82 -4.11 -14.84
C LYS A 210 -1.74 -4.02 -13.63
N ASN A 211 -1.56 -4.92 -12.64
CA ASN A 211 -2.38 -4.97 -11.43
C ASN A 211 -1.87 -4.01 -10.33
N ILE A 212 -0.71 -3.39 -10.53
CA ILE A 212 -0.12 -2.47 -9.56
C ILE A 212 -0.88 -1.15 -9.59
N VAL A 213 -1.30 -0.67 -8.43
CA VAL A 213 -1.99 0.62 -8.24
C VAL A 213 -0.98 1.74 -7.98
N GLY A 214 0.01 1.50 -7.11
CA GLY A 214 1.05 2.47 -6.80
C GLY A 214 1.92 2.07 -5.62
N LYS A 215 2.91 2.94 -5.31
CA LYS A 215 3.84 2.80 -4.20
C LYS A 215 3.28 3.47 -2.95
N ALA A 216 3.23 2.77 -1.82
CA ALA A 216 2.95 3.37 -0.53
C ALA A 216 4.16 4.17 -0.07
N VAL A 217 3.98 5.47 0.16
CA VAL A 217 5.10 6.39 0.44
C VAL A 217 5.13 6.93 1.86
N ALA A 218 3.99 7.00 2.53
CA ALA A 218 3.92 7.49 3.90
C ALA A 218 2.71 6.95 4.66
N VAL A 219 2.85 6.82 5.97
CA VAL A 219 1.73 6.80 6.92
C VAL A 219 1.49 8.24 7.32
N TRP A 220 0.27 8.76 7.16
CA TRP A 220 -0.05 10.15 7.46
C TRP A 220 -1.02 10.34 8.62
N MET A 221 -1.71 9.27 9.04
CA MET A 221 -2.66 9.26 10.16
C MET A 221 -2.87 7.83 10.64
N HIS A 222 -3.21 7.65 11.90
CA HIS A 222 -3.69 6.40 12.46
C HIS A 222 -5.07 6.61 13.11
N TRP A 223 -6.04 5.74 12.77
CA TRP A 223 -7.37 5.79 13.35
C TRP A 223 -7.92 4.36 13.50
N GLU A 224 -7.92 3.90 14.73
CA GLU A 224 -8.25 2.51 15.05
C GLU A 224 -9.75 2.22 14.95
N SER A 225 -10.59 3.13 15.45
CA SER A 225 -12.04 2.93 15.46
C SER A 225 -12.81 4.25 15.51
N TRP A 226 -14.09 4.21 15.16
CA TRP A 226 -15.00 5.36 15.23
C TRP A 226 -15.17 5.96 16.63
N THR A 227 -14.80 5.21 17.68
CA THR A 227 -14.87 5.66 19.08
C THR A 227 -13.57 6.28 19.58
N SER A 228 -12.48 6.18 18.83
CA SER A 228 -11.18 6.81 19.13
C SER A 228 -11.00 8.12 18.36
N LEU A 229 -10.10 8.97 18.84
CA LEU A 229 -9.66 10.12 18.06
C LEU A 229 -8.54 9.68 17.10
N PRO A 230 -8.46 10.29 15.92
CA PRO A 230 -7.31 10.11 15.03
C PRO A 230 -6.01 10.53 15.72
N SER A 231 -4.92 9.76 15.53
CA SER A 231 -3.58 10.05 16.04
C SER A 231 -2.62 10.30 14.87
N PHE A 232 -1.64 11.15 15.10
CA PHE A 232 -0.55 11.45 14.16
C PHE A 232 0.81 10.94 14.68
N ASP A 233 0.85 10.17 15.77
CA ASP A 233 2.08 9.66 16.39
C ASP A 233 2.82 8.66 15.51
N ARG A 234 2.12 8.08 14.52
CA ARG A 234 2.66 7.10 13.58
C ARG A 234 3.01 7.69 12.22
N VAL A 235 2.97 9.01 12.05
CA VAL A 235 3.36 9.67 10.79
C VAL A 235 4.82 9.36 10.48
N LYS A 236 5.07 8.73 9.34
CA LYS A 236 6.40 8.34 8.86
C LYS A 236 6.44 8.11 7.37
N VAL A 237 7.62 8.21 6.78
CA VAL A 237 7.89 7.73 5.42
C VAL A 237 7.94 6.20 5.46
N ILE A 238 7.46 5.54 4.41
CA ILE A 238 7.52 4.08 4.23
C ILE A 238 8.75 3.78 3.38
N GLU A 239 9.63 2.98 3.93
CA GLU A 239 10.85 2.46 3.29
C GLU A 239 10.61 1.04 2.76
#